data_20e33eb8cbab8155e67d271097c0281b
#
_entry.id   20e33eb8cbab8155e67d271097c0281b
#
_cell.length_a   1.000
_cell.length_b   1.000
_cell.length_c   1.000
_cell.angle_alpha   90.00
_cell.angle_beta   90.00
_cell.angle_gamma   90.00
#
_symmetry.space_group_name_H-M   'P 1'
#
loop_
_entity.id
_entity.type
_entity.pdbx_description
1 polymer ?
#
loop_
_entity_poly.entity_id
_entity_poly.type
_entity_poly.pdbx_seq_one_letter_code
_entity_poly.pdbx_strand_id
1 'polypeptide(L)'
;MRLGAAALLAAVLWLAPAAAGAKPPVWVVRDHDSTIVMFGSVHLLPPGTDFRPEALKNALAQADEVWFEAPMDAAGLSEATNAALAHAFLPEGQTLSALLSPAGRARLAAIAKDLGVPLGQLDKLQPWYAELSIQEGLFEKMGLKGADGVEEQLWGGLSPTAKRVTLETPAQQIGFFADAPQKEQVASLEQTLKDAPKARSDYQQLLKAWLGADVPLLERKVLDPLRKSSPGLYRRVVAERNAKWVTAIDKRLQRKGETVIVVGMGHLIGQGGVPARLRAQGYQVEGPR
;
A
#
# COMPACT_ATOMS: atom_id res chain seq x y z
N MET A 1 53.15 20.91 -44.23
CA MET A 1 52.59 21.94 -43.32
C MET A 1 51.12 22.15 -43.65
N ARG A 2 50.23 21.75 -42.81
CA ARG A 2 48.92 22.36 -42.46
C ARG A 2 48.24 21.47 -41.46
N LEU A 3 48.13 22.00 -40.24
CA LEU A 3 47.44 21.41 -39.13
C LEU A 3 45.92 21.44 -39.35
N GLY A 4 45.27 20.32 -39.21
CA GLY A 4 43.81 20.20 -39.15
C GLY A 4 43.35 20.08 -37.71
N ALA A 5 42.62 21.08 -37.22
CA ALA A 5 42.05 21.13 -35.86
C ALA A 5 40.92 20.13 -35.74
N ALA A 6 41.05 19.19 -34.79
CA ALA A 6 39.98 18.32 -34.36
C ALA A 6 39.06 19.10 -33.40
N ALA A 7 37.82 19.35 -33.84
CA ALA A 7 36.78 19.92 -32.99
C ALA A 7 36.19 18.82 -32.10
N LEU A 8 36.48 18.85 -30.80
CA LEU A 8 35.82 18.09 -29.77
C LEU A 8 34.41 18.66 -29.58
N LEU A 9 33.38 17.97 -30.07
CA LEU A 9 32.00 18.21 -29.67
C LEU A 9 31.81 17.62 -28.27
N ALA A 10 31.84 18.45 -27.24
CA ALA A 10 31.38 18.10 -25.93
C ALA A 10 29.83 18.03 -25.96
N ALA A 11 29.30 16.81 -25.96
CA ALA A 11 27.88 16.59 -25.75
C ALA A 11 27.57 16.92 -24.28
N VAL A 12 27.07 18.14 -24.03
CA VAL A 12 26.48 18.51 -22.77
C VAL A 12 25.16 17.75 -22.65
N LEU A 13 25.20 16.64 -21.93
CA LEU A 13 24.00 15.97 -21.43
C LEU A 13 23.26 16.96 -20.52
N TRP A 14 22.25 17.58 -21.06
CA TRP A 14 21.25 18.28 -20.25
C TRP A 14 20.53 17.21 -19.43
N LEU A 15 21.00 17.00 -18.19
CA LEU A 15 20.18 16.44 -17.14
C LEU A 15 19.05 17.43 -16.93
N ALA A 16 17.88 17.12 -17.52
CA ALA A 16 16.67 17.84 -17.18
C ALA A 16 16.55 17.77 -15.65
N PRO A 17 16.40 18.92 -14.95
CA PRO A 17 16.18 18.88 -13.52
C PRO A 17 14.95 17.97 -13.30
N ALA A 18 15.10 16.92 -12.49
CA ALA A 18 13.97 16.20 -11.96
C ALA A 18 13.00 17.27 -11.45
N ALA A 19 11.76 17.24 -11.89
CA ALA A 19 10.76 18.23 -11.52
C ALA A 19 10.77 18.37 -10.01
N ALA A 20 11.44 19.43 -9.55
CA ALA A 20 11.50 19.76 -8.14
C ALA A 20 10.07 20.07 -7.72
N GLY A 21 9.45 19.19 -6.92
CA GLY A 21 8.27 19.57 -6.19
C GLY A 21 7.05 18.67 -6.20
N ALA A 22 6.92 17.69 -7.09
CA ALA A 22 5.80 16.78 -6.98
C ALA A 22 5.99 15.84 -5.78
N LYS A 23 5.06 15.86 -4.86
CA LYS A 23 5.03 15.04 -3.64
C LYS A 23 3.70 14.33 -3.55
N PRO A 24 3.62 13.20 -2.83
CA PRO A 24 2.37 12.50 -2.62
C PRO A 24 1.28 13.42 -2.10
N PRO A 25 0.01 13.18 -2.48
CA PRO A 25 -1.07 14.05 -2.10
C PRO A 25 -1.42 13.91 -0.63
N VAL A 26 -1.91 15.00 -0.05
CA VAL A 26 -2.54 15.04 1.27
C VAL A 26 -3.97 15.53 1.12
N TRP A 27 -4.84 15.08 2.02
CA TRP A 27 -6.19 15.60 2.18
C TRP A 27 -6.33 16.19 3.55
N VAL A 28 -7.04 17.31 3.64
CA VAL A 28 -7.23 18.01 4.90
C VAL A 28 -8.71 18.28 5.10
N VAL A 29 -9.25 17.87 6.21
CA VAL A 29 -10.59 18.22 6.67
C VAL A 29 -10.47 19.05 7.93
N ARG A 30 -11.23 20.15 7.96
CA ARG A 30 -11.29 21.06 9.11
C ARG A 30 -12.71 21.32 9.49
N ASP A 31 -12.93 21.51 10.76
CA ASP A 31 -14.11 22.15 11.28
C ASP A 31 -13.73 23.37 12.14
N HIS A 32 -14.61 23.74 13.10
CA HIS A 32 -14.42 24.93 13.93
C HIS A 32 -13.13 24.92 14.77
N ASP A 33 -12.74 23.78 15.34
CA ASP A 33 -11.62 23.68 16.31
C ASP A 33 -10.82 22.37 16.16
N SER A 34 -10.98 21.66 15.06
CA SER A 34 -10.19 20.48 14.73
C SER A 34 -9.64 20.48 13.31
N THR A 35 -8.49 19.84 13.14
CA THR A 35 -7.86 19.60 11.84
C THR A 35 -7.43 18.14 11.74
N ILE A 36 -7.80 17.50 10.65
CA ILE A 36 -7.32 16.15 10.31
C ILE A 36 -6.61 16.20 8.98
N VAL A 37 -5.34 15.79 8.96
CA VAL A 37 -4.54 15.62 7.75
C VAL A 37 -4.44 14.14 7.44
N MET A 38 -4.93 13.72 6.26
CA MET A 38 -4.88 12.34 5.80
C MET A 38 -3.77 12.20 4.76
N PHE A 39 -2.91 11.21 4.94
CA PHE A 39 -1.81 10.88 4.05
C PHE A 39 -1.88 9.44 3.58
N GLY A 40 -1.83 9.27 2.25
CA GLY A 40 -1.87 7.95 1.63
C GLY A 40 -0.48 7.33 1.53
N SER A 41 -0.29 6.22 2.21
CA SER A 41 0.96 5.49 2.27
C SER A 41 1.12 4.47 1.14
N VAL A 42 2.36 4.04 0.95
CA VAL A 42 2.77 2.85 0.21
C VAL A 42 3.71 2.05 1.10
N HIS A 43 3.47 0.73 1.17
CA HIS A 43 4.17 -0.16 2.10
C HIS A 43 5.65 -0.38 1.77
N LEU A 44 6.07 -0.11 0.55
CA LEU A 44 7.42 -0.39 0.05
C LEU A 44 7.92 0.81 -0.74
N LEU A 45 9.11 1.28 -0.40
CA LEU A 45 9.78 2.38 -1.12
C LEU A 45 11.24 1.99 -1.42
N PRO A 46 11.81 2.53 -2.50
CA PRO A 46 13.25 2.51 -2.67
C PRO A 46 13.93 3.26 -1.52
N PRO A 47 15.05 2.75 -1.00
CA PRO A 47 15.80 3.43 0.07
C PRO A 47 16.08 4.89 -0.28
N GLY A 48 15.93 5.78 0.69
CA GLY A 48 16.20 7.22 0.52
C GLY A 48 15.15 8.01 -0.28
N THR A 49 13.99 7.42 -0.58
CA THR A 49 12.90 8.15 -1.25
C THR A 49 12.38 9.27 -0.36
N ASP A 50 12.53 10.52 -0.82
CA ASP A 50 11.93 11.69 -0.15
C ASP A 50 10.47 11.83 -0.54
N PHE A 51 9.58 11.35 0.33
CA PHE A 51 8.13 11.32 0.09
C PHE A 51 7.32 12.34 0.90
N ARG A 52 7.92 13.03 1.87
CA ARG A 52 7.20 13.86 2.84
C ARG A 52 6.93 15.26 2.28
N PRO A 53 5.69 15.63 1.91
CA PRO A 53 5.34 17.00 1.59
C PRO A 53 5.38 17.89 2.85
N GLU A 54 5.61 19.19 2.68
CA GLU A 54 5.68 20.14 3.80
C GLU A 54 4.38 20.13 4.64
N ALA A 55 3.22 19.98 3.99
CA ALA A 55 1.95 19.88 4.70
C ALA A 55 1.92 18.70 5.69
N LEU A 56 2.48 17.53 5.31
CA LEU A 56 2.59 16.37 6.21
C LEU A 56 3.60 16.63 7.33
N LYS A 57 4.78 17.21 7.02
CA LYS A 57 5.80 17.51 8.03
C LYS A 57 5.26 18.46 9.09
N ASN A 58 4.60 19.53 8.65
CA ASN A 58 4.00 20.53 9.55
C ASN A 58 2.88 19.91 10.41
N ALA A 59 2.02 19.09 9.80
CA ALA A 59 0.97 18.40 10.52
C ALA A 59 1.51 17.43 11.58
N LEU A 60 2.53 16.63 11.24
CA LEU A 60 3.16 15.71 12.20
C LEU A 60 3.83 16.43 13.37
N ALA A 61 4.37 17.65 13.14
CA ALA A 61 4.98 18.44 14.19
C ALA A 61 3.97 19.03 15.20
N GLN A 62 2.70 19.16 14.79
CA GLN A 62 1.63 19.79 15.57
C GLN A 62 0.58 18.77 16.08
N ALA A 63 0.62 17.54 15.55
CA ALA A 63 -0.42 16.54 15.83
C ALA A 63 -0.48 16.14 17.31
N ASP A 64 -1.66 16.22 17.89
CA ASP A 64 -1.97 15.64 19.20
C ASP A 64 -1.96 14.11 19.17
N GLU A 65 -2.40 13.54 18.05
CA GLU A 65 -2.42 12.11 17.83
C GLU A 65 -2.17 11.75 16.36
N VAL A 66 -1.49 10.64 16.13
CA VAL A 66 -1.23 10.09 14.79
C VAL A 66 -1.89 8.72 14.69
N TRP A 67 -2.76 8.57 13.68
CA TRP A 67 -3.53 7.36 13.44
C TRP A 67 -2.90 6.53 12.33
N PHE A 68 -2.84 5.23 12.55
CA PHE A 68 -2.39 4.24 11.56
C PHE A 68 -3.46 3.17 11.37
N GLU A 69 -3.33 2.36 10.34
CA GLU A 69 -4.22 1.22 10.14
C GLU A 69 -4.12 0.22 11.28
N ALA A 70 -2.90 -0.23 11.60
CA ALA A 70 -2.61 -1.19 12.66
C ALA A 70 -1.31 -0.82 13.40
N PRO A 71 -1.02 -1.43 14.56
CA PRO A 71 0.24 -1.23 15.27
C PRO A 71 1.43 -1.75 14.46
N MET A 72 2.51 -0.94 14.42
CA MET A 72 3.77 -1.27 13.73
C MET A 72 4.91 -1.56 14.73
N ASP A 73 4.60 -1.65 16.02
CA ASP A 73 5.59 -2.04 17.02
C ASP A 73 5.81 -3.57 17.05
N ALA A 74 6.82 -4.01 17.80
CA ALA A 74 7.17 -5.42 17.88
C ALA A 74 6.01 -6.32 18.35
N ALA A 75 5.14 -5.81 19.22
CA ALA A 75 3.97 -6.55 19.69
C ALA A 75 2.93 -6.71 18.58
N GLY A 76 2.62 -5.63 17.86
CA GLY A 76 1.70 -5.65 16.72
C GLY A 76 2.19 -6.55 15.58
N LEU A 77 3.48 -6.47 15.25
CA LEU A 77 4.09 -7.34 14.23
C LEU A 77 4.06 -8.83 14.64
N SER A 78 4.31 -9.11 15.92
CA SER A 78 4.19 -10.48 16.46
C SER A 78 2.75 -10.98 16.40
N GLU A 79 1.76 -10.16 16.76
CA GLU A 79 0.33 -10.49 16.66
C GLU A 79 -0.06 -10.77 15.21
N ALA A 80 0.34 -9.91 14.25
CA ALA A 80 0.10 -10.12 12.83
C ALA A 80 0.66 -11.45 12.33
N THR A 81 1.92 -11.74 12.70
CA THR A 81 2.59 -13.00 12.33
C THR A 81 1.84 -14.21 12.89
N ASN A 82 1.47 -14.19 14.17
CA ASN A 82 0.75 -15.28 14.81
C ASN A 82 -0.63 -15.49 14.18
N ALA A 83 -1.37 -14.39 13.94
CA ALA A 83 -2.67 -14.45 13.26
C ALA A 83 -2.54 -15.00 11.84
N ALA A 84 -1.51 -14.59 11.09
CA ALA A 84 -1.27 -15.11 9.75
C ALA A 84 -0.95 -16.60 9.76
N LEU A 85 -0.03 -17.05 10.61
CA LEU A 85 0.38 -18.46 10.69
C LEU A 85 -0.75 -19.38 11.13
N ALA A 86 -1.68 -18.91 11.98
CA ALA A 86 -2.85 -19.67 12.40
C ALA A 86 -3.77 -20.05 11.21
N HIS A 87 -3.72 -19.31 10.10
CA HIS A 87 -4.56 -19.48 8.94
C HIS A 87 -3.78 -19.69 7.63
N ALA A 88 -2.44 -19.83 7.71
CA ALA A 88 -1.57 -19.87 6.54
C ALA A 88 -1.62 -21.16 5.74
N PHE A 89 -1.97 -22.29 6.36
CA PHE A 89 -1.75 -23.61 5.77
C PHE A 89 -3.05 -24.27 5.34
N LEU A 90 -2.96 -24.99 4.22
CA LEU A 90 -4.03 -25.90 3.75
C LEU A 90 -4.14 -27.12 4.68
N PRO A 91 -5.33 -27.72 4.78
CA PRO A 91 -5.50 -29.01 5.44
C PRO A 91 -4.57 -30.08 4.87
N GLU A 92 -4.20 -31.06 5.69
CA GLU A 92 -3.38 -32.20 5.26
C GLU A 92 -3.99 -32.90 4.03
N GLY A 93 -3.14 -33.25 3.08
CA GLY A 93 -3.56 -33.90 1.82
C GLY A 93 -4.06 -32.95 0.74
N GLN A 94 -4.26 -31.66 1.04
CA GLN A 94 -4.57 -30.64 0.03
C GLN A 94 -3.30 -29.94 -0.43
N THR A 95 -3.29 -29.49 -1.70
CA THR A 95 -2.20 -28.70 -2.25
C THR A 95 -2.74 -27.48 -2.97
N LEU A 96 -1.98 -26.37 -2.90
CA LEU A 96 -2.32 -25.16 -3.62
C LEU A 96 -2.43 -25.40 -5.13
N SER A 97 -1.50 -26.18 -5.69
CA SER A 97 -1.52 -26.56 -7.11
C SER A 97 -2.81 -27.23 -7.53
N ALA A 98 -3.44 -28.03 -6.65
CA ALA A 98 -4.71 -28.69 -6.96
C ALA A 98 -5.89 -27.69 -7.06
N LEU A 99 -5.80 -26.55 -6.39
CA LEU A 99 -6.83 -25.50 -6.40
C LEU A 99 -6.74 -24.60 -7.65
N LEU A 100 -5.58 -24.58 -8.32
CA LEU A 100 -5.32 -23.68 -9.44
C LEU A 100 -5.69 -24.29 -10.78
N SER A 101 -5.98 -23.44 -11.76
CA SER A 101 -6.09 -23.82 -13.16
C SER A 101 -4.77 -24.41 -13.69
N PRO A 102 -4.78 -25.17 -14.81
CA PRO A 102 -3.53 -25.64 -15.43
C PRO A 102 -2.54 -24.51 -15.73
N ALA A 103 -3.04 -23.35 -16.17
CA ALA A 103 -2.22 -22.17 -16.42
C ALA A 103 -1.69 -21.54 -15.11
N GLY A 104 -2.51 -21.49 -14.05
CA GLY A 104 -2.12 -21.05 -12.72
C GLY A 104 -0.99 -21.90 -12.14
N ARG A 105 -1.11 -23.23 -12.21
CA ARG A 105 -0.05 -24.17 -11.79
C ARG A 105 1.28 -23.91 -12.49
N ALA A 106 1.23 -23.77 -13.82
CA ALA A 106 2.44 -23.52 -14.60
C ALA A 106 3.12 -22.18 -14.19
N ARG A 107 2.32 -21.14 -13.96
CA ARG A 107 2.83 -19.84 -13.49
C ARG A 107 3.39 -19.94 -12.06
N LEU A 108 2.68 -20.62 -11.14
CA LEU A 108 3.17 -20.85 -9.78
C LEU A 108 4.54 -21.53 -9.77
N ALA A 109 4.70 -22.61 -10.55
CA ALA A 109 5.96 -23.32 -10.68
C ALA A 109 7.09 -22.43 -11.25
N ALA A 110 6.77 -21.62 -12.26
CA ALA A 110 7.72 -20.68 -12.86
C ALA A 110 8.16 -19.59 -11.85
N ILE A 111 7.23 -19.03 -11.08
CA ILE A 111 7.50 -18.01 -10.06
C ILE A 111 8.28 -18.62 -8.89
N ALA A 112 7.90 -19.81 -8.42
CA ALA A 112 8.64 -20.51 -7.37
C ALA A 112 10.12 -20.69 -7.76
N LYS A 113 10.38 -21.14 -9.00
CA LYS A 113 11.73 -21.26 -9.55
C LYS A 113 12.44 -19.90 -9.62
N ASP A 114 11.76 -18.85 -10.07
CA ASP A 114 12.32 -17.50 -10.19
C ASP A 114 12.69 -16.90 -8.84
N LEU A 115 11.86 -17.15 -7.81
CA LEU A 115 12.11 -16.72 -6.43
C LEU A 115 13.09 -17.62 -5.68
N GLY A 116 13.46 -18.78 -6.23
CA GLY A 116 14.32 -19.75 -5.55
C GLY A 116 13.63 -20.48 -4.39
N VAL A 117 12.29 -20.50 -4.36
CA VAL A 117 11.47 -21.15 -3.33
C VAL A 117 11.05 -22.54 -3.82
N PRO A 118 11.22 -23.61 -3.03
CA PRO A 118 10.73 -24.93 -3.40
C PRO A 118 9.19 -24.90 -3.59
N LEU A 119 8.70 -25.38 -4.74
CA LEU A 119 7.27 -25.39 -5.04
C LEU A 119 6.46 -26.10 -3.93
N GLY A 120 6.99 -27.18 -3.37
CA GLY A 120 6.32 -27.90 -2.28
C GLY A 120 6.17 -27.11 -0.97
N GLN A 121 6.87 -26.00 -0.79
CA GLN A 121 6.62 -25.09 0.33
C GLN A 121 5.39 -24.22 0.03
N LEU A 122 5.29 -23.66 -1.17
CA LEU A 122 4.12 -22.88 -1.60
C LEU A 122 2.86 -23.77 -1.68
N ASP A 123 3.00 -25.01 -2.06
CA ASP A 123 1.89 -25.97 -2.17
C ASP A 123 1.17 -26.28 -0.84
N LYS A 124 1.82 -25.99 0.28
CA LYS A 124 1.20 -26.16 1.61
C LYS A 124 0.36 -24.95 2.05
N LEU A 125 0.47 -23.83 1.35
CA LEU A 125 -0.11 -22.55 1.79
C LEU A 125 -1.56 -22.39 1.29
N GLN A 126 -2.38 -21.73 2.10
CA GLN A 126 -3.64 -21.16 1.66
C GLN A 126 -3.39 -20.16 0.51
N PRO A 127 -4.31 -20.02 -0.46
CA PRO A 127 -4.09 -19.15 -1.62
C PRO A 127 -3.75 -17.70 -1.25
N TRP A 128 -4.41 -17.12 -0.24
CA TRP A 128 -4.16 -15.77 0.23
C TRP A 128 -2.74 -15.59 0.78
N TYR A 129 -2.24 -16.57 1.54
CA TYR A 129 -0.93 -16.48 2.16
C TYR A 129 0.19 -16.72 1.14
N ALA A 130 -0.05 -17.64 0.18
CA ALA A 130 0.85 -17.83 -0.95
C ALA A 130 0.94 -16.56 -1.83
N GLU A 131 -0.18 -15.86 -2.03
CA GLU A 131 -0.22 -14.60 -2.77
C GLU A 131 0.66 -13.53 -2.11
N LEU A 132 0.49 -13.32 -0.79
CA LEU A 132 1.32 -12.37 -0.04
C LEU A 132 2.80 -12.74 -0.07
N SER A 133 3.13 -14.02 0.14
CA SER A 133 4.52 -14.52 0.11
C SER A 133 5.16 -14.33 -1.27
N ILE A 134 4.42 -14.55 -2.35
CA ILE A 134 4.91 -14.33 -3.72
C ILE A 134 5.14 -12.83 -3.97
N GLN A 135 4.20 -11.98 -3.57
CA GLN A 135 4.35 -10.53 -3.71
C GLN A 135 5.57 -10.02 -2.94
N GLU A 136 5.75 -10.45 -1.70
CA GLU A 136 6.93 -10.11 -0.90
C GLU A 136 8.22 -10.53 -1.60
N GLY A 137 8.33 -11.78 -2.05
CA GLY A 137 9.51 -12.26 -2.77
C GLY A 137 9.79 -11.50 -4.07
N LEU A 138 8.75 -11.11 -4.82
CA LEU A 138 8.91 -10.28 -6.01
C LEU A 138 9.44 -8.89 -5.67
N PHE A 139 8.99 -8.28 -4.60
CA PHE A 139 9.47 -6.97 -4.15
C PHE A 139 10.90 -7.04 -3.59
N GLU A 140 11.23 -8.07 -2.83
CA GLU A 140 12.62 -8.31 -2.38
C GLU A 140 13.60 -8.43 -3.54
N LYS A 141 13.22 -9.13 -4.62
CA LYS A 141 14.01 -9.18 -5.87
C LYS A 141 14.17 -7.82 -6.55
N MET A 142 13.31 -6.87 -6.27
CA MET A 142 13.45 -5.48 -6.73
C MET A 142 14.35 -4.65 -5.80
N GLY A 143 14.79 -5.20 -4.66
CA GLY A 143 15.58 -4.52 -3.64
C GLY A 143 14.72 -3.68 -2.68
N LEU A 144 13.41 -3.92 -2.65
CA LEU A 144 12.48 -3.21 -1.78
C LEU A 144 12.32 -3.97 -0.46
N LYS A 145 12.22 -3.23 0.64
CA LYS A 145 12.05 -3.80 1.99
C LYS A 145 10.93 -3.09 2.72
N GLY A 146 10.18 -3.82 3.55
CA GLY A 146 9.12 -3.25 4.39
C GLY A 146 9.62 -2.13 5.30
N ALA A 147 10.84 -2.25 5.82
CA ALA A 147 11.47 -1.22 6.66
C ALA A 147 11.60 0.16 5.97
N ASP A 148 11.62 0.20 4.64
CA ASP A 148 11.66 1.44 3.86
C ASP A 148 10.25 1.99 3.55
N GLY A 149 9.19 1.29 3.96
CA GLY A 149 7.80 1.72 3.76
C GLY A 149 7.44 3.00 4.52
N VAL A 150 6.39 3.66 4.04
CA VAL A 150 5.93 4.94 4.62
C VAL A 150 5.54 4.78 6.08
N GLU A 151 4.74 3.76 6.37
CA GLU A 151 4.21 3.51 7.72
C GLU A 151 5.33 3.26 8.71
N GLU A 152 6.29 2.40 8.37
CA GLU A 152 7.44 2.09 9.21
C GLU A 152 8.29 3.33 9.49
N GLN A 153 8.59 4.11 8.44
CA GLN A 153 9.36 5.34 8.61
C GLN A 153 8.63 6.39 9.45
N LEU A 154 7.31 6.53 9.28
CA LEU A 154 6.54 7.50 10.05
C LEU A 154 6.32 7.03 11.49
N TRP A 155 5.96 5.77 11.69
CA TRP A 155 5.80 5.19 13.03
C TRP A 155 7.08 5.28 13.86
N GLY A 156 8.20 4.86 13.29
CA GLY A 156 9.52 4.90 13.95
C GLY A 156 10.06 6.31 14.14
N GLY A 157 9.68 7.26 13.29
CA GLY A 157 10.11 8.67 13.35
C GLY A 157 9.31 9.54 14.31
N LEU A 158 8.18 9.06 14.85
CA LEU A 158 7.40 9.81 15.83
C LEU A 158 8.10 9.87 17.18
N SER A 159 7.92 11.00 17.89
CA SER A 159 8.33 11.11 19.29
C SER A 159 7.81 9.92 20.12
N PRO A 160 8.57 9.39 21.08
CA PRO A 160 8.09 8.39 22.03
C PRO A 160 6.82 8.81 22.78
N THR A 161 6.63 10.12 22.96
CA THR A 161 5.46 10.70 23.65
C THR A 161 4.28 10.96 22.71
N ALA A 162 4.45 10.81 21.38
CA ALA A 162 3.37 11.00 20.44
C ALA A 162 2.30 9.93 20.63
N LYS A 163 1.05 10.37 20.74
CA LYS A 163 -0.08 9.45 20.89
C LYS A 163 -0.34 8.74 19.56
N ARG A 164 -0.11 7.44 19.53
CA ARG A 164 -0.44 6.56 18.42
C ARG A 164 -1.82 5.95 18.62
N VAL A 165 -2.63 5.98 17.58
CA VAL A 165 -3.96 5.36 17.57
C VAL A 165 -4.01 4.43 16.37
N THR A 166 -4.64 3.27 16.51
CA THR A 166 -4.82 2.33 15.42
C THR A 166 -6.30 2.12 15.13
N LEU A 167 -6.61 2.06 13.85
CA LEU A 167 -7.99 1.89 13.36
C LEU A 167 -8.45 0.44 13.45
N GLU A 168 -7.51 -0.50 13.43
CA GLU A 168 -7.73 -1.94 13.38
C GLU A 168 -6.69 -2.68 14.21
N THR A 169 -6.98 -3.93 14.56
CA THR A 169 -5.99 -4.85 15.11
C THR A 169 -5.29 -5.62 14.00
N PRO A 170 -4.07 -6.14 14.24
CA PRO A 170 -3.38 -7.01 13.29
C PRO A 170 -4.22 -8.23 12.87
N ALA A 171 -4.90 -8.86 13.84
CA ALA A 171 -5.77 -10.01 13.56
C ALA A 171 -6.94 -9.65 12.61
N GLN A 172 -7.53 -8.45 12.77
CA GLN A 172 -8.56 -7.97 11.85
C GLN A 172 -8.02 -7.82 10.42
N GLN A 173 -6.80 -7.27 10.25
CA GLN A 173 -6.20 -7.12 8.93
C GLN A 173 -5.95 -8.46 8.24
N ILE A 174 -5.43 -9.44 8.98
CA ILE A 174 -5.24 -10.79 8.47
C ILE A 174 -6.59 -11.43 8.09
N GLY A 175 -7.63 -11.25 8.90
CA GLY A 175 -8.97 -11.78 8.64
C GLY A 175 -9.58 -11.28 7.33
N PHE A 176 -9.25 -10.07 6.85
CA PHE A 176 -9.75 -9.60 5.55
C PHE A 176 -9.36 -10.50 4.38
N PHE A 177 -8.23 -11.17 4.47
CA PHE A 177 -7.72 -12.11 3.48
C PHE A 177 -8.04 -13.56 3.85
N ALA A 178 -7.76 -13.95 5.09
CA ALA A 178 -7.89 -15.34 5.56
C ALA A 178 -9.34 -15.82 5.57
N ASP A 179 -10.30 -14.95 5.94
CA ASP A 179 -11.73 -15.27 6.00
C ASP A 179 -12.45 -15.12 4.65
N ALA A 180 -11.71 -14.76 3.59
CA ALA A 180 -12.27 -14.71 2.25
C ALA A 180 -12.66 -16.12 1.77
N PRO A 181 -13.77 -16.28 1.03
CA PRO A 181 -14.09 -17.56 0.40
C PRO A 181 -12.91 -18.07 -0.43
N GLN A 182 -12.56 -19.35 -0.31
CA GLN A 182 -11.42 -19.95 -1.01
C GLN A 182 -11.42 -19.65 -2.52
N LYS A 183 -12.60 -19.67 -3.13
CA LYS A 183 -12.76 -19.31 -4.55
C LYS A 183 -12.26 -17.89 -4.87
N GLU A 184 -12.49 -16.93 -3.98
CA GLU A 184 -12.04 -15.55 -4.16
C GLU A 184 -10.53 -15.45 -3.93
N GLN A 185 -9.99 -16.17 -2.93
CA GLN A 185 -8.54 -16.23 -2.69
C GLN A 185 -7.81 -16.84 -3.92
N VAL A 186 -8.33 -17.92 -4.48
CA VAL A 186 -7.77 -18.55 -5.69
C VAL A 186 -7.80 -17.58 -6.88
N ALA A 187 -8.92 -16.88 -7.09
CA ALA A 187 -9.05 -15.93 -8.19
C ALA A 187 -8.05 -14.76 -8.06
N SER A 188 -7.84 -14.25 -6.84
CA SER A 188 -6.85 -13.21 -6.56
C SER A 188 -5.43 -13.69 -6.83
N LEU A 189 -5.07 -14.87 -6.31
CA LEU A 189 -3.76 -15.47 -6.55
C LEU A 189 -3.52 -15.70 -8.05
N GLU A 190 -4.48 -16.25 -8.79
CA GLU A 190 -4.31 -16.46 -10.23
C GLU A 190 -4.09 -15.16 -11.00
N GLN A 191 -4.74 -14.08 -10.58
CA GLN A 191 -4.48 -12.76 -11.16
C GLN A 191 -3.07 -12.27 -10.82
N THR A 192 -2.64 -12.40 -9.57
CA THR A 192 -1.26 -12.05 -9.15
C THR A 192 -0.22 -12.86 -9.92
N LEU A 193 -0.41 -14.17 -10.07
CA LEU A 193 0.48 -15.03 -10.87
C LEU A 193 0.55 -14.61 -12.35
N LYS A 194 -0.57 -14.14 -12.90
CA LYS A 194 -0.64 -13.64 -14.28
C LYS A 194 0.11 -12.33 -14.45
N ASP A 195 0.04 -11.45 -13.46
CA ASP A 195 0.62 -10.09 -13.52
C ASP A 195 2.07 -10.06 -13.03
N ALA A 196 2.56 -11.08 -12.35
CA ALA A 196 3.92 -11.16 -11.82
C ALA A 196 5.03 -10.78 -12.81
N PRO A 197 4.98 -11.15 -14.13
CA PRO A 197 5.98 -10.72 -15.08
C PRO A 197 6.06 -9.19 -15.30
N LYS A 198 5.00 -8.47 -14.93
CA LYS A 198 4.92 -7.00 -15.05
C LYS A 198 5.13 -6.29 -13.71
N ALA A 199 5.26 -7.02 -12.61
CA ALA A 199 5.28 -6.47 -11.25
C ALA A 199 6.25 -5.29 -11.10
N ARG A 200 7.48 -5.39 -11.65
CA ARG A 200 8.46 -4.30 -11.62
C ARG A 200 7.98 -3.04 -12.35
N SER A 201 7.47 -3.18 -13.56
CA SER A 201 7.01 -2.03 -14.35
C SER A 201 5.75 -1.40 -13.76
N ASP A 202 4.85 -2.21 -13.24
CA ASP A 202 3.62 -1.74 -12.61
C ASP A 202 3.93 -1.01 -11.30
N TYR A 203 4.84 -1.55 -10.49
CA TYR A 203 5.32 -0.87 -9.28
C TYR A 203 5.97 0.49 -9.61
N GLN A 204 6.84 0.55 -10.63
CA GLN A 204 7.49 1.82 -11.04
C GLN A 204 6.48 2.87 -11.49
N GLN A 205 5.45 2.47 -12.24
CA GLN A 205 4.38 3.36 -12.67
C GLN A 205 3.54 3.85 -11.47
N LEU A 206 3.23 2.94 -10.53
CA LEU A 206 2.50 3.26 -9.31
C LEU A 206 3.30 4.24 -8.43
N LEU A 207 4.57 3.98 -8.20
CA LEU A 207 5.45 4.84 -7.42
C LEU A 207 5.56 6.24 -8.04
N LYS A 208 5.73 6.32 -9.38
CA LYS A 208 5.77 7.59 -10.11
C LYS A 208 4.45 8.34 -9.97
N ALA A 209 3.31 7.67 -10.11
CA ALA A 209 1.99 8.26 -9.95
C ALA A 209 1.77 8.78 -8.53
N TRP A 210 2.18 8.00 -7.52
CA TRP A 210 2.06 8.37 -6.13
C TRP A 210 2.92 9.59 -5.79
N LEU A 211 4.20 9.59 -6.14
CA LEU A 211 5.10 10.74 -5.96
C LEU A 211 4.62 11.97 -6.72
N GLY A 212 4.00 11.79 -7.89
CA GLY A 212 3.47 12.86 -8.73
C GLY A 212 2.05 13.31 -8.40
N ALA A 213 1.41 12.76 -7.38
CA ALA A 213 0.00 13.02 -7.01
C ALA A 213 -1.00 12.76 -8.16
N ASP A 214 -0.70 11.82 -9.07
CA ASP A 214 -1.61 11.42 -10.15
C ASP A 214 -2.70 10.47 -9.64
N VAL A 215 -3.65 11.03 -8.89
CA VAL A 215 -4.75 10.28 -8.27
C VAL A 215 -5.58 9.49 -9.29
N PRO A 216 -5.93 10.03 -10.48
CA PRO A 216 -6.63 9.23 -11.49
C PRO A 216 -5.85 8.00 -11.96
N LEU A 217 -4.53 8.09 -12.10
CA LEU A 217 -3.70 6.93 -12.46
C LEU A 217 -3.62 5.93 -11.31
N LEU A 218 -3.49 6.40 -10.08
CA LEU A 218 -3.52 5.55 -8.89
C LEU A 218 -4.83 4.76 -8.79
N GLU A 219 -5.98 5.42 -8.99
CA GLU A 219 -7.28 4.74 -8.98
C GLU A 219 -7.34 3.64 -10.06
N ARG A 220 -6.96 3.96 -11.29
CA ARG A 220 -6.92 3.00 -12.40
C ARG A 220 -5.97 1.82 -12.16
N LYS A 221 -4.85 2.04 -11.47
CA LYS A 221 -3.83 0.99 -11.24
C LYS A 221 -4.07 0.17 -9.99
N VAL A 222 -4.68 0.75 -8.95
CA VAL A 222 -4.85 0.10 -7.64
C VAL A 222 -6.28 -0.43 -7.47
N LEU A 223 -7.29 0.44 -7.64
CA LEU A 223 -8.65 0.09 -7.28
C LEU A 223 -9.43 -0.60 -8.41
N ASP A 224 -9.28 -0.15 -9.66
CA ASP A 224 -10.05 -0.70 -10.77
C ASP A 224 -9.74 -2.18 -11.04
N PRO A 225 -8.49 -2.64 -11.02
CA PRO A 225 -8.20 -4.07 -11.15
C PRO A 225 -8.84 -4.88 -10.02
N LEU A 226 -8.71 -4.42 -8.76
CA LEU A 226 -9.29 -5.10 -7.61
C LEU A 226 -10.83 -5.14 -7.66
N ARG A 227 -11.48 -4.02 -8.02
CA ARG A 227 -12.94 -3.96 -8.21
C ARG A 227 -13.44 -4.94 -9.27
N LYS A 228 -12.68 -5.10 -10.37
CA LYS A 228 -13.07 -5.91 -11.52
C LYS A 228 -12.80 -7.40 -11.29
N SER A 229 -11.61 -7.74 -10.79
CA SER A 229 -11.18 -9.15 -10.63
C SER A 229 -11.69 -9.79 -9.35
N SER A 230 -11.78 -9.02 -8.25
CA SER A 230 -12.09 -9.53 -6.92
C SER A 230 -13.02 -8.57 -6.14
N PRO A 231 -14.30 -8.36 -6.59
CA PRO A 231 -15.19 -7.39 -5.97
C PRO A 231 -15.50 -7.69 -4.50
N GLY A 232 -15.50 -8.96 -4.10
CA GLY A 232 -15.66 -9.38 -2.71
C GLY A 232 -14.45 -8.95 -1.84
N LEU A 233 -13.25 -9.14 -2.35
CA LEU A 233 -12.03 -8.69 -1.69
C LEU A 233 -12.01 -7.15 -1.59
N TYR A 234 -12.29 -6.43 -2.71
CA TYR A 234 -12.40 -4.96 -2.68
C TYR A 234 -13.37 -4.48 -1.60
N ARG A 235 -14.53 -5.11 -1.48
CA ARG A 235 -15.51 -4.76 -0.45
C ARG A 235 -14.93 -4.88 0.94
N ARG A 236 -14.26 -6.02 1.26
CA ARG A 236 -13.67 -6.26 2.59
C ARG A 236 -12.47 -5.37 2.87
N VAL A 237 -11.50 -5.32 1.96
CA VAL A 237 -10.22 -4.64 2.23
C VAL A 237 -10.26 -3.13 2.02
N VAL A 238 -11.30 -2.60 1.35
CA VAL A 238 -11.41 -1.16 1.09
C VAL A 238 -12.75 -0.59 1.55
N ALA A 239 -13.87 -1.04 0.98
CA ALA A 239 -15.13 -0.32 1.11
C ALA A 239 -15.72 -0.35 2.54
N GLU A 240 -15.69 -1.51 3.19
CA GLU A 240 -16.20 -1.71 4.56
C GLU A 240 -15.27 -1.05 5.59
N ARG A 241 -13.96 -1.10 5.37
CA ARG A 241 -12.97 -0.42 6.22
C ARG A 241 -13.16 1.09 6.13
N ASN A 242 -13.25 1.65 4.93
CA ASN A 242 -13.50 3.08 4.72
C ASN A 242 -14.79 3.55 5.41
N ALA A 243 -15.85 2.75 5.40
CA ALA A 243 -17.10 3.10 6.08
C ALA A 243 -16.92 3.19 7.60
N LYS A 244 -16.19 2.24 8.21
CA LYS A 244 -15.86 2.25 9.65
C LYS A 244 -14.95 3.43 10.00
N TRP A 245 -13.95 3.69 9.17
CA TRP A 245 -12.98 4.76 9.41
C TRP A 245 -13.61 6.15 9.29
N VAL A 246 -14.51 6.37 8.32
CA VAL A 246 -15.29 7.62 8.23
C VAL A 246 -16.06 7.88 9.52
N THR A 247 -16.68 6.86 10.11
CA THR A 247 -17.36 7.00 11.40
C THR A 247 -16.39 7.36 12.54
N ALA A 248 -15.20 6.78 12.55
CA ALA A 248 -14.17 7.11 13.54
C ALA A 248 -13.65 8.55 13.36
N ILE A 249 -13.45 8.97 12.12
CA ILE A 249 -13.01 10.33 11.76
C ILE A 249 -14.08 11.36 12.12
N ASP A 250 -15.35 11.09 11.82
CA ASP A 250 -16.47 11.94 12.22
C ASP A 250 -16.49 12.17 13.76
N LYS A 251 -16.34 11.10 14.54
CA LYS A 251 -16.22 11.22 16.01
C LYS A 251 -14.96 11.98 16.46
N ARG A 252 -13.86 11.89 15.70
CA ARG A 252 -12.63 12.64 16.01
C ARG A 252 -12.81 14.12 15.75
N LEU A 253 -13.49 14.50 14.69
CA LEU A 253 -13.81 15.90 14.35
C LEU A 253 -14.66 16.60 15.41
N GLN A 254 -15.44 15.86 16.20
CA GLN A 254 -16.21 16.41 17.33
C GLN A 254 -15.34 16.77 18.55
N ARG A 255 -14.02 16.58 18.49
CA ARG A 255 -13.04 16.91 19.54
C ARG A 255 -12.01 17.86 18.96
N LYS A 256 -11.71 18.93 19.67
CA LYS A 256 -10.66 19.88 19.27
C LYS A 256 -9.29 19.24 19.10
N GLY A 257 -8.44 19.87 18.33
CA GLY A 257 -7.03 19.54 18.18
C GLY A 257 -6.68 18.95 16.81
N GLU A 258 -5.43 18.56 16.64
CA GLU A 258 -4.86 18.14 15.36
C GLU A 258 -4.58 16.64 15.31
N THR A 259 -4.90 16.02 14.18
CA THR A 259 -4.68 14.59 13.94
C THR A 259 -4.05 14.38 12.56
N VAL A 260 -3.06 13.51 12.49
CA VAL A 260 -2.59 12.97 11.23
C VAL A 260 -3.06 11.52 11.09
N ILE A 261 -3.61 11.17 9.95
CA ILE A 261 -4.05 9.80 9.62
C ILE A 261 -3.20 9.28 8.47
N VAL A 262 -2.48 8.19 8.70
CA VAL A 262 -1.62 7.51 7.72
C VAL A 262 -2.24 6.16 7.40
N VAL A 263 -2.74 6.02 6.19
CA VAL A 263 -3.41 4.80 5.71
C VAL A 263 -3.01 4.54 4.26
N GLY A 264 -3.11 3.29 3.81
CA GLY A 264 -2.79 2.93 2.44
C GLY A 264 -3.51 3.82 1.42
N MET A 265 -2.79 4.26 0.39
CA MET A 265 -3.28 5.19 -0.63
C MET A 265 -4.63 4.77 -1.22
N GLY A 266 -4.87 3.46 -1.38
CA GLY A 266 -6.14 2.93 -1.89
C GLY A 266 -7.37 3.32 -1.08
N HIS A 267 -7.21 3.70 0.19
CA HIS A 267 -8.30 4.15 1.05
C HIS A 267 -8.69 5.61 0.86
N LEU A 268 -7.82 6.42 0.25
CA LEU A 268 -8.02 7.87 0.12
C LEU A 268 -8.49 8.29 -1.29
N ILE A 269 -8.40 7.42 -2.28
CA ILE A 269 -8.66 7.74 -3.69
C ILE A 269 -10.01 7.19 -4.17
N GLY A 270 -10.51 7.80 -5.25
CA GLY A 270 -11.77 7.41 -5.91
C GLY A 270 -13.02 7.75 -5.10
N GLN A 271 -14.17 7.47 -5.70
CA GLN A 271 -15.51 7.79 -5.15
C GLN A 271 -15.80 7.09 -3.81
N GLY A 272 -15.21 5.92 -3.57
CA GLY A 272 -15.33 5.17 -2.32
C GLY A 272 -14.28 5.51 -1.26
N GLY A 273 -13.35 6.41 -1.57
CA GLY A 273 -12.29 6.84 -0.68
C GLY A 273 -12.81 7.63 0.53
N VAL A 274 -12.06 7.62 1.61
CA VAL A 274 -12.42 8.34 2.85
C VAL A 274 -12.68 9.83 2.59
N PRO A 275 -11.82 10.57 1.84
CA PRO A 275 -12.09 11.98 1.53
C PRO A 275 -13.39 12.20 0.76
N ALA A 276 -13.71 11.34 -0.21
CA ALA A 276 -14.95 11.45 -0.98
C ALA A 276 -16.18 11.19 -0.11
N ARG A 277 -16.11 10.21 0.78
CA ARG A 277 -17.19 9.90 1.74
C ARG A 277 -17.41 11.02 2.76
N LEU A 278 -16.35 11.66 3.25
CA LEU A 278 -16.46 12.83 4.13
C LEU A 278 -17.11 14.02 3.40
N ARG A 279 -16.72 14.28 2.14
CA ARG A 279 -17.40 15.29 1.30
C ARG A 279 -18.89 15.00 1.12
N ALA A 280 -19.25 13.74 0.92
CA ALA A 280 -20.65 13.31 0.81
C ALA A 280 -21.46 13.52 2.11
N GLN A 281 -20.79 13.55 3.27
CA GLN A 281 -21.39 13.89 4.57
C GLN A 281 -21.43 15.41 4.84
N GLY A 282 -20.97 16.24 3.90
CA GLY A 282 -21.01 17.70 4.02
C GLY A 282 -19.72 18.35 4.52
N TYR A 283 -18.67 17.56 4.84
CA TYR A 283 -17.40 18.12 5.24
C TYR A 283 -16.67 18.77 4.07
N GLN A 284 -16.02 19.90 4.34
CA GLN A 284 -15.09 20.50 3.37
C GLN A 284 -13.74 19.78 3.49
N VAL A 285 -13.38 19.07 2.43
CA VAL A 285 -12.11 18.33 2.36
C VAL A 285 -11.27 18.91 1.23
N GLU A 286 -10.18 19.56 1.61
CA GLU A 286 -9.16 20.05 0.68
C GLU A 286 -8.33 18.87 0.14
N GLY A 287 -7.69 19.06 -1.02
CA GLY A 287 -6.87 18.03 -1.66
C GLY A 287 -7.51 17.46 -2.92
N PRO A 288 -6.85 16.49 -3.58
CA PRO A 288 -7.32 15.93 -4.85
C PRO A 288 -8.74 15.33 -4.77
N ARG A 289 -9.39 15.26 -5.94
CA ARG A 289 -10.73 14.65 -6.10
C ARG A 289 -10.63 13.33 -6.84
#